data_ff9ca728317596267076e07e5fad862a
#
_entry.id   ff9ca728317596267076e07e5fad862a
#
_cell.length_a   1.000
_cell.length_b   1.000
_cell.length_c   1.000
_cell.angle_alpha   90.00
_cell.angle_beta   90.00
_cell.angle_gamma   90.00
#
_symmetry.space_group_name_H-M   'P 1'
#
loop_
_entity.id
_entity.type
_entity.pdbx_description
1 polymer ?
#
loop_
_entity_poly.entity_id
_entity_poly.type
_entity_poly.pdbx_seq_one_letter_code
_entity_poly.pdbx_strand_id
1 'polypeptide(L)'
;MIPIRNKKKTLQVTVDEMRNFAFVYVEKYAPSKQQLKTYLLKKYMKLSSSDVRKKDVNKLIDIVLLDLEKNKFINDQFYSETKAKSMIQRGNSISKIRNYLMGKGIN
;
A
#
# COMPACT_ATOMS: atom_id res chain seq x y z
N MET A 1 23.00 24.84 -6.14
CA MET A 1 22.38 24.57 -5.91
C MET A 1 21.50 24.11 -5.89
N ILE A 2 21.38 23.99 -6.02
CA ILE A 2 20.60 23.55 -5.90
C ILE A 2 19.64 23.14 -6.00
N PRO A 3 19.61 23.15 -6.14
CA PRO A 3 18.75 22.70 -6.12
C PRO A 3 17.78 22.17 -6.25
N ILE A 4 17.71 22.15 -6.38
CA ILE A 4 16.97 21.66 -6.33
C ILE A 4 16.02 21.17 -6.44
N ARG A 5 15.89 21.17 -6.47
CA ARG A 5 15.15 20.73 -6.27
C ARG A 5 14.11 20.33 -6.51
N ASN A 6 13.94 20.12 -6.78
CA ASN A 6 13.13 19.76 -6.93
C ASN A 6 12.15 19.42 -6.75
N LYS A 7 12.01 19.65 -6.74
CA LYS A 7 10.90 19.57 -6.73
C LYS A 7 10.05 18.69 -7.46
N LYS A 8 9.80 18.67 -8.36
CA LYS A 8 9.10 17.72 -8.94
C LYS A 8 9.96 16.65 -9.18
N LYS A 9 10.31 15.85 -8.29
CA LYS A 9 11.15 14.90 -8.49
C LYS A 9 10.56 13.64 -8.91
N THR A 10 11.17 12.94 -9.81
CA THR A 10 10.81 11.62 -10.23
C THR A 10 11.20 10.63 -9.16
N LEU A 11 10.33 9.71 -8.85
CA LEU A 11 10.64 8.67 -7.88
C LEU A 11 11.64 7.70 -8.49
N GLN A 12 12.61 7.30 -7.71
CA GLN A 12 13.55 6.29 -8.13
C GLN A 12 12.92 4.93 -7.95
N VAL A 13 13.13 4.06 -8.92
CA VAL A 13 12.52 2.74 -8.89
C VAL A 13 13.50 1.76 -8.25
N THR A 14 13.66 1.87 -6.95
CA THR A 14 14.50 0.98 -6.17
C THR A 14 13.70 0.42 -5.01
N VAL A 15 14.11 -0.75 -4.54
CA VAL A 15 13.44 -1.39 -3.43
C VAL A 15 13.50 -0.51 -2.18
N ASP A 16 14.65 0.07 -1.91
CA ASP A 16 14.81 0.88 -0.70
C ASP A 16 13.92 2.10 -0.69
N GLU A 17 13.85 2.81 -1.78
CA GLU A 17 13.02 4.00 -1.82
C GLU A 17 11.55 3.65 -1.77
N MET A 18 11.16 2.60 -2.49
CA MET A 18 9.78 2.17 -2.49
C MET A 18 9.37 1.69 -1.10
N ARG A 19 10.27 0.99 -0.40
CA ARG A 19 9.98 0.53 0.95
C ARG A 19 9.77 1.72 1.89
N ASN A 20 10.58 2.76 1.76
CA ASN A 20 10.43 3.95 2.58
C ASN A 20 9.08 4.62 2.35
N PHE A 21 8.68 4.73 1.09
CA PHE A 21 7.38 5.27 0.76
C PHE A 21 6.26 4.44 1.36
N ALA A 22 6.37 3.12 1.22
CA ALA A 22 5.36 2.22 1.73
C ALA A 22 5.27 2.30 3.25
N PHE A 23 6.42 2.37 3.91
CA PHE A 23 6.46 2.42 5.35
C PHE A 23 5.75 3.67 5.90
N VAL A 24 5.97 4.81 5.27
CA VAL A 24 5.31 6.04 5.67
C VAL A 24 3.79 5.92 5.54
N TYR A 25 3.35 5.32 4.45
CA TYR A 25 1.93 5.12 4.23
C TYR A 25 1.32 4.15 5.25
N VAL A 26 2.05 3.08 5.55
CA VAL A 26 1.61 2.10 6.53
C VAL A 26 1.46 2.73 7.91
N GLU A 27 2.42 3.54 8.31
CA GLU A 27 2.35 4.20 9.61
C GLU A 27 1.17 5.15 9.70
N LYS A 28 0.87 5.80 8.61
CA LYS A 28 -0.18 6.82 8.62
C LYS A 28 -1.59 6.24 8.50
N TYR A 29 -1.75 5.21 7.69
CA TYR A 29 -3.08 4.71 7.35
C TYR A 29 -3.37 3.28 7.73
N ALA A 30 -2.40 2.54 8.17
CA ALA A 30 -2.56 1.12 8.52
C ALA A 30 -3.37 0.37 7.47
N PRO A 31 -2.93 0.35 6.22
CA PRO A 31 -3.71 -0.22 5.11
C PRO A 31 -3.69 -1.73 5.08
N SER A 32 -4.62 -2.31 4.31
CA SER A 32 -4.51 -3.72 3.98
C SER A 32 -3.40 -3.88 2.93
N LYS A 33 -2.99 -5.12 2.69
CA LYS A 33 -1.96 -5.41 1.71
C LYS A 33 -2.35 -4.89 0.32
N GLN A 34 -3.59 -5.15 -0.07
CA GLN A 34 -4.05 -4.72 -1.39
C GLN A 34 -4.15 -3.20 -1.49
N GLN A 35 -4.56 -2.53 -0.45
CA GLN A 35 -4.60 -1.07 -0.45
C GLN A 35 -3.22 -0.49 -0.65
N LEU A 36 -2.22 -1.06 0.03
CA LEU A 36 -0.85 -0.62 -0.11
C LEU A 36 -0.34 -0.87 -1.52
N LYS A 37 -0.64 -2.03 -2.07
CA LYS A 37 -0.24 -2.35 -3.44
C LYS A 37 -0.82 -1.34 -4.43
N THR A 38 -2.09 -1.04 -4.31
CA THR A 38 -2.76 -0.07 -5.17
C THR A 38 -2.14 1.32 -5.04
N TYR A 39 -1.86 1.72 -3.82
CA TYR A 39 -1.24 3.01 -3.57
C TYR A 39 0.13 3.11 -4.25
N LEU A 40 0.97 2.10 -4.05
CA LEU A 40 2.30 2.12 -4.62
C LEU A 40 2.26 2.09 -6.14
N LEU A 41 1.37 1.28 -6.69
CA LEU A 41 1.25 1.18 -8.15
C LEU A 41 0.85 2.53 -8.74
N LYS A 42 -0.17 3.17 -8.19
CA LYS A 42 -0.60 4.47 -8.68
C LYS A 42 0.49 5.51 -8.54
N LYS A 43 1.15 5.53 -7.40
CA LYS A 43 2.18 6.50 -7.13
C LYS A 43 3.33 6.38 -8.12
N TYR A 44 3.80 5.15 -8.33
CA TYR A 44 4.95 4.93 -9.18
C TYR A 44 4.63 5.07 -10.66
N MET A 45 3.45 4.66 -11.08
CA MET A 45 3.07 4.85 -12.47
C MET A 45 2.84 6.30 -12.83
N LYS A 46 2.47 7.10 -11.82
CA LYS A 46 2.23 8.52 -12.07
C LYS A 46 3.48 9.36 -12.00
N LEU A 47 4.37 9.05 -11.05
CA LEU A 47 5.51 9.91 -10.77
C LEU A 47 6.86 9.40 -11.29
N SER A 48 6.92 8.16 -11.71
CA SER A 48 8.18 7.63 -12.17
C SER A 48 8.46 8.02 -13.62
N SER A 49 9.69 7.77 -14.04
CA SER A 49 10.11 8.05 -15.40
C SER A 49 9.29 7.25 -16.40
N SER A 50 9.12 7.82 -17.60
CA SER A 50 8.41 7.12 -18.66
C SER A 50 9.14 5.87 -19.12
N ASP A 51 10.42 5.74 -18.77
CA ASP A 51 11.19 4.55 -19.12
C ASP A 51 10.84 3.36 -18.24
N VAL A 52 10.16 3.60 -17.13
CA VAL A 52 9.86 2.55 -16.19
C VAL A 52 8.65 1.76 -16.65
N ARG A 53 8.81 0.46 -16.75
CA ARG A 53 7.73 -0.40 -17.17
C ARG A 53 6.87 -0.81 -15.98
N LYS A 54 5.58 -0.93 -16.23
CA LYS A 54 4.65 -1.39 -15.22
C LYS A 54 5.08 -2.74 -14.65
N LYS A 55 5.61 -3.61 -15.50
CA LYS A 55 6.06 -4.93 -15.07
C LYS A 55 7.17 -4.83 -14.04
N ASP A 56 8.12 -3.93 -14.26
CA ASP A 56 9.24 -3.77 -13.33
C ASP A 56 8.78 -3.16 -12.02
N VAL A 57 7.85 -2.21 -12.08
CA VAL A 57 7.28 -1.62 -10.90
C VAL A 57 6.53 -2.68 -10.07
N ASN A 58 5.75 -3.53 -10.74
CA ASN A 58 5.03 -4.59 -10.05
C ASN A 58 5.96 -5.56 -9.32
N LYS A 59 7.09 -5.90 -9.94
CA LYS A 59 8.06 -6.78 -9.30
C LYS A 59 8.59 -6.17 -8.01
N LEU A 60 8.94 -4.89 -8.06
CA LEU A 60 9.45 -4.21 -6.87
C LEU A 60 8.38 -4.11 -5.80
N ILE A 61 7.15 -3.83 -6.20
CA ILE A 61 6.05 -3.76 -5.26
C ILE A 61 5.88 -5.10 -4.54
N ASP A 62 5.94 -6.20 -5.27
CA ASP A 62 5.80 -7.52 -4.66
C ASP A 62 6.91 -7.79 -3.64
N ILE A 63 8.13 -7.39 -3.96
CA ILE A 63 9.25 -7.54 -3.04
C ILE A 63 9.02 -6.73 -1.77
N VAL A 64 8.60 -5.49 -1.92
CA VAL A 64 8.37 -4.60 -0.79
C VAL A 64 7.22 -5.12 0.09
N LEU A 65 6.13 -5.55 -0.54
CA LEU A 65 4.99 -6.07 0.19
C LEU A 65 5.36 -7.31 0.99
N LEU A 66 6.14 -8.20 0.38
CA LEU A 66 6.56 -9.40 1.06
C LEU A 66 7.44 -9.07 2.27
N ASP A 67 8.33 -8.12 2.10
CA ASP A 67 9.21 -7.69 3.17
C ASP A 67 8.41 -7.09 4.34
N LEU A 68 7.46 -6.21 4.03
CA LEU A 68 6.67 -5.58 5.07
C LEU A 68 5.75 -6.57 5.77
N GLU A 69 5.22 -7.52 5.02
CA GLU A 69 4.37 -8.55 5.60
C GLU A 69 5.17 -9.47 6.51
N LYS A 70 6.37 -9.84 6.05
CA LYS A 70 7.24 -10.70 6.82
C LYS A 70 7.64 -10.07 8.14
N ASN A 71 7.83 -8.77 8.16
CA ASN A 71 8.18 -8.04 9.36
C ASN A 71 6.97 -7.53 10.11
N LYS A 72 5.78 -7.93 9.67
CA LYS A 72 4.51 -7.63 10.35
C LYS A 72 4.14 -6.16 10.37
N PHE A 73 4.63 -5.39 9.43
CA PHE A 73 4.22 -4.01 9.27
C PHE A 73 2.86 -3.91 8.59
N ILE A 74 2.49 -4.91 7.79
CA ILE A 74 1.14 -5.03 7.28
C ILE A 74 0.60 -6.40 7.70
N ASN A 75 -0.67 -6.42 8.08
CA ASN A 75 -1.27 -7.63 8.59
C ASN A 75 -2.77 -7.59 8.27
N ASP A 76 -3.14 -8.34 7.24
CA ASP A 76 -4.52 -8.35 6.78
C ASP A 76 -5.48 -8.92 7.84
N GLN A 77 -5.00 -9.85 8.63
CA GLN A 77 -5.83 -10.40 9.70
C GLN A 77 -6.16 -9.33 10.73
N PHE A 78 -5.16 -8.60 11.17
CA PHE A 78 -5.37 -7.52 12.13
C PHE A 78 -6.28 -6.44 11.55
N TYR A 79 -6.03 -6.07 10.29
CA TYR A 79 -6.87 -5.10 9.61
C TYR A 79 -8.32 -5.57 9.57
N SER A 80 -8.52 -6.83 9.18
CA SER A 80 -9.84 -7.42 9.07
C SER A 80 -10.57 -7.41 10.43
N GLU A 81 -9.89 -7.84 11.47
CA GLU A 81 -10.49 -7.89 12.80
C GLU A 81 -10.86 -6.50 13.30
N THR A 82 -9.97 -5.55 13.12
CA THR A 82 -10.20 -4.19 13.57
C THR A 82 -11.37 -3.54 12.83
N LYS A 83 -11.41 -3.72 11.51
CA LYS A 83 -12.50 -3.15 10.72
C LYS A 83 -13.82 -3.83 11.00
N ALA A 84 -13.81 -5.16 11.15
CA ALA A 84 -15.04 -5.89 11.45
C ALA A 84 -15.62 -5.43 12.79
N LYS A 85 -14.77 -5.29 13.81
CA LYS A 85 -15.22 -4.81 15.11
C LYS A 85 -15.85 -3.44 15.00
N SER A 86 -15.18 -2.53 14.29
CA SER A 86 -15.69 -1.18 14.13
C SER A 86 -17.04 -1.17 13.42
N MET A 87 -17.18 -1.99 12.38
CA MET A 87 -18.43 -2.03 11.63
C MET A 87 -19.56 -2.67 12.43
N ILE A 88 -19.24 -3.67 13.23
CA ILE A 88 -20.25 -4.29 14.12
C ILE A 88 -20.74 -3.25 15.11
N GLN A 89 -19.85 -2.47 15.68
CA GLN A 89 -20.24 -1.43 16.64
C GLN A 89 -21.13 -0.38 16.01
N ARG A 90 -21.01 -0.19 14.71
CA ARG A 90 -21.86 0.76 14.00
C ARG A 90 -23.14 0.15 13.45
N GLY A 91 -23.39 -1.13 13.79
CA GLY A 91 -24.64 -1.77 13.41
C GLY A 91 -24.68 -2.37 12.02
N ASN A 92 -23.54 -2.57 11.38
CA ASN A 92 -23.53 -3.17 10.06
C ASN A 92 -23.77 -4.67 10.11
N SER A 93 -24.43 -5.20 9.09
CA SER A 93 -24.69 -6.62 9.01
C SER A 93 -23.40 -7.38 8.63
N ILE A 94 -23.39 -8.67 8.91
CA ILE A 94 -22.27 -9.52 8.58
C ILE A 94 -22.00 -9.52 7.08
N SER A 95 -23.05 -9.57 6.28
CA SER A 95 -22.91 -9.53 4.83
C SER A 95 -22.21 -8.25 4.37
N LYS A 96 -22.61 -7.13 4.95
CA LYS A 96 -22.03 -5.86 4.59
C LYS A 96 -20.55 -5.80 4.97
N ILE A 97 -20.22 -6.32 6.16
CA ILE A 97 -18.83 -6.37 6.61
C ILE A 97 -18.00 -7.23 5.69
N ARG A 98 -18.50 -8.41 5.33
CA ARG A 98 -17.81 -9.31 4.44
C ARG A 98 -17.55 -8.67 3.08
N ASN A 99 -18.57 -8.02 2.52
CA ASN A 99 -18.41 -7.34 1.24
C ASN A 99 -17.41 -6.23 1.29
N TYR A 100 -17.40 -5.47 2.38
CA TYR A 100 -16.43 -4.40 2.56
C TYR A 100 -15.01 -4.96 2.55
N LEU A 101 -14.78 -6.02 3.33
CA LEU A 101 -13.44 -6.59 3.43
C LEU A 101 -13.00 -7.22 2.11
N MET A 102 -13.91 -7.86 1.39
CA MET A 102 -13.58 -8.41 0.09
C MET A 102 -13.20 -7.31 -0.90
N GLY A 103 -13.86 -6.16 -0.80
CA GLY A 103 -13.51 -5.02 -1.63
C GLY A 103 -12.13 -4.45 -1.31
N LYS A 104 -11.61 -4.76 -0.12
CA LYS A 104 -10.26 -4.35 0.27
C LYS A 104 -9.24 -5.46 0.03
N GLY A 105 -9.64 -6.54 -0.64
CA GLY A 105 -8.74 -7.62 -0.98
C GLY A 105 -8.53 -8.64 0.13
N ILE A 106 -9.41 -8.68 1.10
CA ILE A 106 -9.30 -9.61 2.22
C ILE A 106 -10.41 -10.66 2.10
N ASN A 107 -10.04 -11.90 2.20
CA ASN A 107 -10.99 -13.02 2.10
C ASN A 107 -11.46 -13.47 3.46
#